data_8e18a1b31aea45cd99ae60054ae1eece
#
_entry.id   8e18a1b31aea45cd99ae60054ae1eece
#
_cell.length_a   1.000
_cell.length_b   1.000
_cell.length_c   1.000
_cell.angle_alpha   90.00
_cell.angle_beta   90.00
_cell.angle_gamma   90.00
#
_symmetry.space_group_name_H-M   'P 1'
#
loop_
_entity.id
_entity.type
_entity.pdbx_description
1 polymer ?
#
loop_
_entity_poly.entity_id
_entity_poly.type
_entity_poly.pdbx_seq_one_letter_code
_entity_poly.pdbx_strand_id
1 'polypeptide(L)'
;MIKKIYEFVRDDIHHSGDIGEQRVTCTASEVLEFGHGICCAKSHLLASMLRFFGIPAGFCYQKLCSSQEINKIVLHGLNAVYIKDFEKWVRLDARGNKPGVDAQFCIGKEKIAWPVNKKLGEEDNPIIFKEPNKTVVEILKTSRNRKELWMRWELGLKDLFDS
;
A
#
# COMPACT_ATOMS: atom_id res chain seq x y z
N MET A 1 -4.32 -19.28 5.76
CA MET A 1 -5.34 -18.33 5.25
C MET A 1 -4.72 -16.97 4.90
N ILE A 2 -4.11 -16.27 5.84
CA ILE A 2 -3.49 -14.92 5.61
C ILE A 2 -2.57 -14.90 4.39
N LYS A 3 -1.64 -15.85 4.30
CA LYS A 3 -0.70 -15.95 3.17
C LYS A 3 -1.42 -16.04 1.82
N LYS A 4 -2.45 -16.86 1.70
CA LYS A 4 -3.21 -17.03 0.45
C LYS A 4 -3.96 -15.74 0.04
N ILE A 5 -4.57 -15.05 0.99
CA ILE A 5 -5.23 -13.76 0.74
C ILE A 5 -4.21 -12.72 0.30
N TYR A 6 -3.09 -12.64 0.99
CA TYR A 6 -2.00 -11.74 0.66
C TYR A 6 -1.45 -12.01 -0.75
N GLU A 7 -1.12 -13.27 -1.06
CA GLU A 7 -0.58 -13.66 -2.37
C GLU A 7 -1.58 -13.38 -3.49
N PHE A 8 -2.87 -13.62 -3.28
CA PHE A 8 -3.91 -13.24 -4.25
C PHE A 8 -3.88 -11.74 -4.55
N VAL A 9 -3.89 -10.88 -3.52
CA VAL A 9 -3.87 -9.43 -3.74
C VAL A 9 -2.54 -8.97 -4.34
N ARG A 10 -1.42 -9.57 -3.94
CA ARG A 10 -0.11 -9.23 -4.49
C ARG A 10 0.02 -9.60 -5.97
N ASP A 11 -0.39 -10.82 -6.35
CA ASP A 11 -0.06 -11.43 -7.63
C ASP A 11 -1.19 -11.36 -8.67
N ASP A 12 -2.44 -11.56 -8.27
CA ASP A 12 -3.59 -11.59 -9.19
C ASP A 12 -4.23 -10.21 -9.40
N ILE A 13 -4.02 -9.28 -8.47
CA ILE A 13 -4.43 -7.87 -8.63
C ILE A 13 -3.22 -7.07 -9.08
N HIS A 14 -3.25 -6.57 -10.31
CA HIS A 14 -2.12 -5.84 -10.88
C HIS A 14 -1.91 -4.47 -10.23
N HIS A 15 -0.66 -4.02 -10.15
CA HIS A 15 -0.37 -2.63 -9.83
C HIS A 15 -0.65 -1.75 -11.06
N SER A 16 -1.50 -0.75 -10.93
CA SER A 16 -1.94 0.09 -12.05
C SER A 16 -0.79 0.70 -12.85
N GLY A 17 0.28 1.13 -12.16
CA GLY A 17 1.47 1.67 -12.81
C GLY A 17 2.26 0.65 -13.63
N ASP A 18 2.30 -0.60 -13.18
CA ASP A 18 3.07 -1.66 -13.86
C ASP A 18 2.42 -2.11 -15.18
N ILE A 19 1.11 -2.00 -15.28
CA ILE A 19 0.34 -2.34 -16.50
C ILE A 19 -0.05 -1.12 -17.34
N GLY A 20 0.39 0.08 -16.96
CA GLY A 20 0.09 1.32 -17.70
C GLY A 20 -1.36 1.78 -17.61
N GLU A 21 -2.13 1.27 -16.64
CA GLU A 21 -3.55 1.63 -16.47
C GLU A 21 -3.69 3.04 -15.91
N GLN A 22 -4.56 3.85 -16.51
CA GLN A 22 -4.81 5.23 -16.11
C GLN A 22 -5.99 5.38 -15.14
N ARG A 23 -6.89 4.41 -15.10
CA ARG A 23 -7.99 4.40 -14.14
C ARG A 23 -7.46 4.38 -12.71
N VAL A 24 -8.03 5.22 -11.87
CA VAL A 24 -7.77 5.23 -10.43
C VAL A 24 -8.87 4.45 -9.72
N THR A 25 -8.50 3.43 -8.96
CA THR A 25 -9.38 2.69 -8.07
C THR A 25 -9.15 3.12 -6.63
N CYS A 26 -10.17 3.05 -5.79
CA CYS A 26 -10.09 3.42 -4.38
C CYS A 26 -10.64 2.34 -3.46
N THR A 27 -11.90 1.96 -3.63
CA THR A 27 -12.56 0.99 -2.76
C THR A 27 -12.09 -0.43 -3.04
N ALA A 28 -12.19 -1.31 -2.04
CA ALA A 28 -11.88 -2.73 -2.20
C ALA A 28 -12.69 -3.36 -3.35
N SER A 29 -13.97 -2.98 -3.48
CA SER A 29 -14.85 -3.46 -4.55
C SER A 29 -14.35 -3.04 -5.93
N GLU A 30 -13.96 -1.78 -6.10
CA GLU A 30 -13.41 -1.28 -7.38
C GLU A 30 -12.10 -2.01 -7.74
N VAL A 31 -11.20 -2.17 -6.77
CA VAL A 31 -9.93 -2.88 -7.00
C VAL A 31 -10.18 -4.31 -7.44
N LEU A 32 -11.12 -5.00 -6.82
CA LEU A 32 -11.48 -6.37 -7.18
C LEU A 32 -12.16 -6.44 -8.55
N GLU A 33 -13.11 -5.53 -8.83
CA GLU A 33 -13.85 -5.49 -10.08
C GLU A 33 -12.96 -5.22 -11.29
N PHE A 34 -12.06 -4.23 -11.17
CA PHE A 34 -11.17 -3.85 -12.27
C PHE A 34 -9.86 -4.65 -12.31
N GLY A 35 -9.57 -5.43 -11.27
CA GLY A 35 -8.38 -6.29 -11.20
C GLY A 35 -7.05 -5.53 -11.06
N HIS A 36 -7.09 -4.25 -10.71
CA HIS A 36 -5.89 -3.44 -10.48
C HIS A 36 -6.11 -2.31 -9.48
N GLY A 37 -5.00 -1.81 -8.97
CA GLY A 37 -4.95 -0.64 -8.10
C GLY A 37 -3.51 -0.20 -7.87
N ILE A 38 -3.31 1.03 -7.42
CA ILE A 38 -2.01 1.44 -6.88
C ILE A 38 -1.84 0.85 -5.47
N CYS A 39 -0.66 0.98 -4.89
CA CYS A 39 -0.33 0.40 -3.58
C CYS A 39 -1.38 0.69 -2.50
N CYS A 40 -1.82 1.94 -2.35
CA CYS A 40 -2.84 2.31 -1.36
C CYS A 40 -4.20 1.64 -1.62
N ALA A 41 -4.65 1.60 -2.88
CA ALA A 41 -5.91 0.95 -3.24
C ALA A 41 -5.84 -0.59 -3.05
N LYS A 42 -4.73 -1.22 -3.43
CA LYS A 42 -4.50 -2.64 -3.16
C LYS A 42 -4.49 -2.93 -1.66
N SER A 43 -3.94 -2.02 -0.84
CA SER A 43 -3.97 -2.16 0.61
C SER A 43 -5.40 -2.10 1.18
N HIS A 44 -6.31 -1.35 0.56
CA HIS A 44 -7.73 -1.33 0.92
C HIS A 44 -8.39 -2.70 0.68
N LEU A 45 -8.11 -3.32 -0.46
CA LEU A 45 -8.62 -4.65 -0.77
C LEU A 45 -8.08 -5.70 0.21
N LEU A 46 -6.77 -5.69 0.46
CA LEU A 46 -6.14 -6.65 1.38
C LEU A 46 -6.74 -6.55 2.78
N ALA A 47 -6.87 -5.34 3.33
CA ALA A 47 -7.47 -5.13 4.64
C ALA A 47 -8.93 -5.60 4.68
N SER A 48 -9.72 -5.31 3.64
CA SER A 48 -11.12 -5.74 3.54
C SER A 48 -11.25 -7.26 3.54
N MET A 49 -10.44 -7.96 2.75
CA MET A 49 -10.46 -9.42 2.68
C MET A 49 -10.05 -10.05 4.00
N LEU A 50 -8.98 -9.57 4.63
CA LEU A 50 -8.53 -10.09 5.93
C LEU A 50 -9.61 -9.88 7.00
N ARG A 51 -10.19 -8.69 7.08
CA ARG A 51 -11.24 -8.35 8.05
C ARG A 51 -12.53 -9.15 7.84
N PHE A 52 -12.87 -9.45 6.58
CA PHE A 52 -14.02 -10.34 6.28
C PHE A 52 -13.89 -11.71 6.94
N PHE A 53 -12.68 -12.23 7.04
CA PHE A 53 -12.39 -13.48 7.75
C PHE A 53 -12.05 -13.31 9.24
N GLY A 54 -12.36 -12.15 9.82
CA GLY A 54 -12.14 -11.87 11.24
C GLY A 54 -10.67 -11.67 11.63
N ILE A 55 -9.78 -11.43 10.65
CA ILE A 55 -8.35 -11.22 10.89
C ILE A 55 -8.10 -9.72 11.03
N PRO A 56 -7.60 -9.25 12.19
CA PRO A 56 -7.30 -7.83 12.37
C PRO A 56 -6.22 -7.37 11.40
N ALA A 57 -6.51 -6.31 10.64
CA ALA A 57 -5.59 -5.71 9.69
C ALA A 57 -5.68 -4.18 9.78
N GLY A 58 -4.57 -3.50 9.52
CA GLY A 58 -4.48 -2.04 9.53
C GLY A 58 -3.73 -1.51 8.32
N PHE A 59 -3.64 -0.19 8.26
CA PHE A 59 -3.00 0.55 7.17
C PHE A 59 -1.69 1.16 7.65
N CYS A 60 -0.65 1.03 6.83
CA CYS A 60 0.67 1.59 7.07
C CYS A 60 1.09 2.45 5.88
N TYR A 61 1.93 3.44 6.13
CA TYR A 61 2.39 4.36 5.10
C TYR A 61 3.88 4.61 5.20
N GLN A 62 4.50 4.81 4.04
CA GLN A 62 5.90 5.16 3.90
C GLN A 62 6.06 6.39 3.03
N LYS A 63 7.03 7.23 3.37
CA LYS A 63 7.56 8.30 2.54
C LYS A 63 8.82 7.78 1.84
N LEU A 64 8.78 7.65 0.52
CA LEU A 64 9.84 7.06 -0.28
C LEU A 64 10.34 8.03 -1.36
N CYS A 65 11.59 7.85 -1.79
CA CYS A 65 12.10 8.52 -2.98
C CYS A 65 11.62 7.81 -4.25
N SER A 66 11.18 8.57 -5.23
CA SER A 66 10.77 8.02 -6.52
C SER A 66 11.97 7.41 -7.24
N SER A 67 11.79 6.21 -7.79
CA SER A 67 12.76 5.59 -8.69
C SER A 67 12.67 6.13 -10.13
N GLN A 68 11.62 6.88 -10.45
CA GLN A 68 11.35 7.37 -11.80
C GLN A 68 11.66 8.86 -11.97
N GLU A 69 11.55 9.64 -10.90
CA GLU A 69 11.78 11.09 -10.93
C GLU A 69 12.78 11.49 -9.86
N ILE A 70 13.88 12.13 -10.28
CA ILE A 70 14.92 12.62 -9.37
C ILE A 70 14.32 13.63 -8.39
N ASN A 71 14.63 13.50 -7.10
CA ASN A 71 14.19 14.38 -6.01
C ASN A 71 12.68 14.41 -5.76
N LYS A 72 11.91 13.49 -6.32
CA LYS A 72 10.48 13.37 -6.01
C LYS A 72 10.24 12.38 -4.87
N ILE A 73 9.50 12.85 -3.88
CA ILE A 73 9.02 12.03 -2.77
C ILE A 73 7.63 11.48 -3.13
N VAL A 74 7.41 10.22 -2.84
CA VAL A 74 6.14 9.54 -3.11
C VAL A 74 5.61 8.86 -1.86
N LEU A 75 4.29 8.74 -1.79
CA LEU A 75 3.61 8.00 -0.75
C LEU A 75 3.46 6.54 -1.16
N HIS A 76 3.84 5.63 -0.26
CA HIS A 76 3.59 4.20 -0.40
C HIS A 76 2.64 3.72 0.70
N GLY A 77 1.63 2.96 0.32
CA GLY A 77 0.67 2.34 1.23
C GLY A 77 0.87 0.83 1.27
N LEU A 78 0.83 0.29 2.48
CA LEU A 78 0.90 -1.14 2.76
C LEU A 78 0.04 -1.46 3.97
N ASN A 79 0.05 -2.71 4.46
CA ASN A 79 -0.77 -3.15 5.56
C ASN A 79 0.06 -3.69 6.72
N ALA A 80 -0.58 -3.80 7.88
CA ALA A 80 -0.16 -4.69 8.94
C ALA A 80 -1.30 -5.66 9.26
N VAL A 81 -0.96 -6.88 9.65
CA VAL A 81 -1.89 -7.92 10.08
C VAL A 81 -1.49 -8.44 11.46
N TYR A 82 -2.46 -8.66 12.33
CA TYR A 82 -2.19 -9.25 13.64
C TYR A 82 -2.17 -10.77 13.54
N ILE A 83 -1.04 -11.36 13.91
CA ILE A 83 -0.85 -12.81 13.93
C ILE A 83 -1.11 -13.30 15.36
N LYS A 84 -2.30 -13.88 15.58
CA LYS A 84 -2.77 -14.29 16.89
C LYS A 84 -1.82 -15.29 17.58
N ASP A 85 -1.33 -16.28 16.85
CA ASP A 85 -0.47 -17.34 17.38
C ASP A 85 0.89 -16.82 17.87
N PHE A 86 1.31 -15.66 17.40
CA PHE A 86 2.56 -14.99 17.77
C PHE A 86 2.34 -13.69 18.54
N GLU A 87 1.08 -13.32 18.78
CA GLU A 87 0.66 -12.10 19.48
C GLU A 87 1.36 -10.84 18.98
N LYS A 88 1.54 -10.72 17.65
CA LYS A 88 2.24 -9.57 17.06
C LYS A 88 1.64 -9.10 15.75
N TRP A 89 1.88 -7.83 15.46
CA TRP A 89 1.63 -7.22 14.15
C TRP A 89 2.80 -7.50 13.19
N VAL A 90 2.46 -7.85 11.97
CA VAL A 90 3.42 -8.09 10.87
C VAL A 90 3.00 -7.24 9.68
N ARG A 91 3.93 -6.48 9.11
CA ARG A 91 3.63 -5.72 7.90
C ARG A 91 3.61 -6.61 6.66
N LEU A 92 2.66 -6.32 5.77
CA LEU A 92 2.45 -6.99 4.49
C LEU A 92 2.39 -5.94 3.39
N ASP A 93 3.12 -6.17 2.32
CA ASP A 93 3.14 -5.28 1.16
C ASP A 93 2.62 -5.99 -0.09
N ALA A 94 1.35 -5.77 -0.39
CA ALA A 94 0.67 -6.38 -1.52
C ALA A 94 0.79 -5.56 -2.83
N ARG A 95 1.76 -4.64 -2.90
CA ARG A 95 1.97 -3.80 -4.08
C ARG A 95 2.10 -4.62 -5.37
N GLY A 96 2.72 -5.78 -5.28
CA GLY A 96 3.04 -6.63 -6.43
C GLY A 96 4.55 -6.68 -6.68
N ASN A 97 5.03 -7.85 -7.07
CA ASN A 97 6.43 -8.07 -7.34
C ASN A 97 6.76 -7.76 -8.81
N LYS A 98 7.99 -7.34 -9.04
CA LYS A 98 8.58 -7.07 -10.36
C LYS A 98 10.11 -7.12 -10.24
N PRO A 99 10.89 -7.05 -11.32
CA PRO A 99 12.35 -6.97 -11.19
C PRO A 99 12.78 -5.88 -10.21
N GLY A 100 13.57 -6.27 -9.19
CA GLY A 100 14.01 -5.38 -8.10
C GLY A 100 13.02 -5.20 -6.94
N VAL A 101 11.83 -5.79 -7.00
CA VAL A 101 10.82 -5.76 -5.93
C VAL A 101 10.35 -7.18 -5.63
N ASP A 102 10.63 -7.66 -4.41
CA ASP A 102 10.27 -9.00 -3.95
C ASP A 102 9.71 -8.97 -2.53
N ALA A 103 8.43 -8.59 -2.42
CA ALA A 103 7.69 -8.60 -1.16
C ALA A 103 7.12 -9.99 -0.87
N GLN A 104 7.27 -10.46 0.37
CA GLN A 104 6.83 -11.79 0.80
C GLN A 104 6.14 -11.73 2.16
N PHE A 105 5.24 -12.69 2.41
CA PHE A 105 4.69 -12.91 3.74
C PHE A 105 5.75 -13.58 4.63
N CYS A 106 6.27 -12.85 5.61
CA CYS A 106 7.26 -13.33 6.56
C CYS A 106 6.87 -12.93 7.99
N ILE A 107 6.76 -13.91 8.89
CA ILE A 107 6.46 -13.65 10.30
C ILE A 107 7.71 -13.22 11.07
N GLY A 108 8.87 -13.71 10.70
CA GLY A 108 10.16 -13.41 11.32
C GLY A 108 10.73 -12.07 10.86
N LYS A 109 11.49 -12.10 9.78
CA LYS A 109 12.07 -10.90 9.18
C LYS A 109 11.12 -10.29 8.15
N GLU A 110 10.80 -9.02 8.33
CA GLU A 110 9.96 -8.27 7.39
C GLU A 110 10.54 -8.30 5.96
N LYS A 111 9.67 -8.51 4.97
CA LYS A 111 10.04 -8.51 3.56
C LYS A 111 9.00 -7.74 2.74
N ILE A 112 9.07 -6.43 2.85
CA ILE A 112 8.23 -5.47 2.11
C ILE A 112 8.92 -5.05 0.80
N ALA A 113 8.20 -4.33 -0.07
CA ALA A 113 8.72 -3.92 -1.37
C ALA A 113 9.94 -3.01 -1.25
N TRP A 114 9.88 -2.02 -0.34
CA TRP A 114 10.97 -1.07 -0.13
C TRP A 114 11.22 -0.82 1.36
N PRO A 115 12.24 -1.42 1.95
CA PRO A 115 12.75 -0.99 3.23
C PRO A 115 13.24 0.47 3.13
N VAL A 116 12.87 1.31 4.11
CA VAL A 116 13.23 2.74 4.06
C VAL A 116 14.75 2.95 4.15
N ASN A 117 15.25 3.85 3.33
CA ASN A 117 16.62 4.33 3.39
C ASN A 117 16.65 5.73 4.01
N LYS A 118 16.94 5.81 5.30
CA LYS A 118 16.98 7.08 6.03
C LYS A 118 18.01 8.08 5.48
N LYS A 119 19.07 7.59 4.83
CA LYS A 119 20.09 8.47 4.21
C LYS A 119 19.52 9.25 3.02
N LEU A 120 18.45 8.75 2.40
CA LEU A 120 17.73 9.42 1.31
C LEU A 120 16.54 10.25 1.82
N GLY A 121 16.34 10.37 3.13
CA GLY A 121 15.19 11.05 3.70
C GLY A 121 13.89 10.25 3.64
N GLU A 122 13.96 8.96 3.37
CA GLU A 122 12.82 8.07 3.44
C GLU A 122 12.42 7.78 4.89
N GLU A 123 11.12 7.56 5.09
CA GLU A 123 10.56 7.45 6.44
C GLU A 123 9.39 6.46 6.48
N ASP A 124 9.34 5.63 7.53
CA ASP A 124 8.15 4.88 7.90
C ASP A 124 7.28 5.71 8.86
N ASN A 125 5.97 5.78 8.61
CA ASN A 125 5.06 6.20 9.67
C ASN A 125 4.93 5.02 10.66
N PRO A 126 5.21 5.22 11.96
CA PRO A 126 5.22 4.13 12.94
C PRO A 126 3.82 3.66 13.34
N ILE A 127 2.77 4.35 12.92
CA ILE A 127 1.39 4.07 13.33
C ILE A 127 0.78 3.01 12.40
N ILE A 128 0.11 2.03 12.99
CA ILE A 128 -0.81 1.14 12.30
C ILE A 128 -2.21 1.74 12.42
N PHE A 129 -2.72 2.31 11.33
CA PHE A 129 -4.01 2.98 11.31
C PHE A 129 -5.15 1.96 11.18
N LYS A 130 -6.21 2.16 11.95
CA LYS A 130 -7.43 1.37 11.84
C LYS A 130 -8.17 1.62 10.52
N GLU A 131 -8.22 2.87 10.11
CA GLU A 131 -8.87 3.31 8.87
C GLU A 131 -7.82 3.85 7.89
N PRO A 132 -8.08 3.78 6.58
CA PRO A 132 -7.18 4.42 5.63
C PRO A 132 -7.17 5.93 5.83
N ASN A 133 -6.04 6.56 5.56
CA ASN A 133 -5.90 8.01 5.68
C ASN A 133 -6.95 8.73 4.81
N LYS A 134 -7.68 9.67 5.40
CA LYS A 134 -8.79 10.38 4.72
C LYS A 134 -8.32 11.16 3.50
N THR A 135 -7.18 11.84 3.60
CA THR A 135 -6.61 12.60 2.49
C THR A 135 -6.22 11.68 1.33
N VAL A 136 -5.63 10.52 1.63
CA VAL A 136 -5.31 9.50 0.62
C VAL A 136 -6.58 8.99 -0.08
N VAL A 137 -7.61 8.68 0.69
CA VAL A 137 -8.91 8.24 0.13
C VAL A 137 -9.52 9.31 -0.76
N GLU A 138 -9.49 10.58 -0.34
CA GLU A 138 -10.01 11.70 -1.13
C GLU A 138 -9.23 11.87 -2.45
N ILE A 139 -7.92 11.81 -2.40
CA ILE A 139 -7.07 11.87 -3.59
C ILE A 139 -7.41 10.75 -4.57
N LEU A 140 -7.56 9.51 -4.07
CA LEU A 140 -7.94 8.37 -4.90
C LEU A 140 -9.32 8.53 -5.53
N LYS A 141 -10.29 9.02 -4.78
CA LYS A 141 -11.68 9.18 -5.27
C LYS A 141 -11.85 10.33 -6.26
N THR A 142 -11.06 11.38 -6.15
CA THR A 142 -11.26 12.61 -6.90
C THR A 142 -10.25 12.83 -8.02
N SER A 143 -9.22 12.00 -8.14
CA SER A 143 -8.28 12.06 -9.25
C SER A 143 -8.86 11.42 -10.50
N ARG A 144 -8.84 12.15 -11.61
CA ARG A 144 -9.41 11.71 -12.88
C ARG A 144 -8.63 10.59 -13.56
N ASN A 145 -7.34 10.53 -13.28
CA ASN A 145 -6.43 9.53 -13.82
C ASN A 145 -5.19 9.39 -12.94
N ARG A 146 -4.36 8.38 -13.23
CA ARG A 146 -3.16 8.08 -12.46
C ARG A 146 -2.11 9.21 -12.52
N LYS A 147 -2.02 9.95 -13.62
CA LYS A 147 -1.11 11.09 -13.74
C LYS A 147 -1.48 12.21 -12.78
N GLU A 148 -2.76 12.56 -12.70
CA GLU A 148 -3.27 13.55 -11.73
C GLU A 148 -3.06 13.09 -10.29
N LEU A 149 -3.37 11.83 -9.99
CA LEU A 149 -3.12 11.21 -8.69
C LEU A 149 -1.65 11.40 -8.26
N TRP A 150 -0.73 11.10 -9.16
CA TRP A 150 0.71 11.19 -8.89
C TRP A 150 1.17 12.59 -8.50
N MET A 151 0.59 13.63 -9.10
CA MET A 151 0.89 15.04 -8.76
C MET A 151 0.32 15.46 -7.40
N ARG A 152 -0.67 14.74 -6.89
CA ARG A 152 -1.38 15.09 -5.64
C ARG A 152 -0.85 14.38 -4.40
N TRP A 153 0.12 13.47 -4.53
CA TRP A 153 0.67 12.73 -3.40
C TRP A 153 1.23 13.61 -2.27
N GLU A 154 1.69 14.82 -2.57
CA GLU A 154 2.17 15.77 -1.56
C GLU A 154 1.15 16.07 -0.47
N LEU A 155 -0.14 16.08 -0.79
CA LEU A 155 -1.20 16.30 0.18
C LEU A 155 -1.28 15.18 1.21
N GLY A 156 -1.18 13.93 0.76
CA GLY A 156 -1.15 12.77 1.65
C GLY A 156 0.12 12.69 2.49
N LEU A 157 1.27 13.03 1.90
CA LEU A 157 2.54 13.09 2.62
C LEU A 157 2.51 14.14 3.74
N LYS A 158 1.95 15.32 3.46
CA LYS A 158 1.79 16.38 4.45
C LYS A 158 0.94 15.95 5.64
N ASP A 159 -0.18 15.30 5.37
CA ASP A 159 -1.09 14.82 6.41
C ASP A 159 -0.47 13.70 7.28
N LEU A 160 0.37 12.86 6.70
CA LEU A 160 0.95 11.69 7.36
C LEU A 160 2.32 11.92 8.01
N PHE A 161 3.10 12.87 7.53
CA PHE A 161 4.51 13.01 7.92
C PHE A 161 4.94 14.41 8.39
N ASP A 162 4.14 15.45 8.14
CA ASP A 162 4.49 16.84 8.51
C ASP A 162 3.75 17.36 9.75
N SER A 163 3.13 16.47 10.51
CA SER A 163 2.41 16.81 11.76
C SER A 163 3.32 16.85 12.98
#